data_5b94c61e6efc1697315062e68b51f7ff
#
_entry.id   5b94c61e6efc1697315062e68b51f7ff
#
_cell.length_a   1.000
_cell.length_b   1.000
_cell.length_c   1.000
_cell.angle_alpha   90.00
_cell.angle_beta   90.00
_cell.angle_gamma   90.00
#
_symmetry.space_group_name_H-M   'P 1'
#
loop_
_entity.id
_entity.type
_entity.pdbx_description
1 polymer ?
#
loop_
_entity_poly.entity_id
_entity_poly.type
_entity_poly.pdbx_seq_one_letter_code
_entity_poly.pdbx_strand_id
1 'polypeptide(L)'
;MNTSAQVRLEIAGRVAQELLSSGQVREVRLEGALACGFAHAASDIDLRGIVDGDPPPWESRVVNGVRVDLQATSSRSNEELRHLLRSFEVRRDDLASFRRVRASMHDLMCLRTAVSYDTDGWRPVLDTKELEGYRRWAVADQAEVAASLAEDLTGLVEDGLAEPAHVVCRKLETCITALGCAANGYPVLGEKWLPLLAKVAGALPRPSIGTAQAETWEWFRPVQRRVTRALLDCWPVDDPVREPPALGSPDAGWLPQRYADGWFLRRGDIHLPVTGGQLLGWLSLVSTDGA
;
A
#
# COMPACT_ATOMS: atom_id res chain seq x y z
N MET A 1 -13.49 19.71 -9.09
CA MET A 1 -13.44 19.46 -7.65
C MET A 1 -14.83 19.65 -7.07
N ASN A 2 -15.32 18.78 -6.17
CA ASN A 2 -16.63 18.93 -5.55
C ASN A 2 -16.64 20.18 -4.65
N THR A 3 -17.73 20.99 -4.67
CA THR A 3 -17.91 22.19 -3.83
C THR A 3 -17.57 21.94 -2.35
N SER A 4 -17.90 20.75 -1.83
CA SER A 4 -17.61 20.35 -0.46
C SER A 4 -16.10 20.19 -0.18
N ALA A 5 -15.31 19.70 -1.13
CA ALA A 5 -13.86 19.58 -1.00
C ALA A 5 -13.18 20.96 -1.03
N GLN A 6 -13.67 21.87 -1.88
CA GLN A 6 -13.13 23.24 -1.98
C GLN A 6 -13.31 24.00 -0.64
N VAL A 7 -14.51 23.96 -0.05
CA VAL A 7 -14.79 24.60 1.26
C VAL A 7 -13.87 24.02 2.34
N ARG A 8 -13.62 22.70 2.34
CA ARG A 8 -12.72 22.06 3.30
C ARG A 8 -11.27 22.49 3.12
N LEU A 9 -10.79 22.64 1.89
CA LEU A 9 -9.44 23.15 1.62
C LEU A 9 -9.26 24.60 2.10
N GLU A 10 -10.29 25.45 1.95
CA GLU A 10 -10.27 26.82 2.47
C GLU A 10 -10.24 26.86 4.01
N ILE A 11 -11.00 25.97 4.68
CA ILE A 11 -10.94 25.82 6.14
C ILE A 11 -9.56 25.32 6.56
N ALA A 12 -9.02 24.29 5.89
CA ALA A 12 -7.70 23.74 6.16
C ALA A 12 -6.61 24.81 6.04
N GLY A 13 -6.64 25.62 4.98
CA GLY A 13 -5.68 26.70 4.77
C GLY A 13 -5.73 27.78 5.86
N ARG A 14 -6.92 28.20 6.29
CA ARG A 14 -7.06 29.16 7.40
C ARG A 14 -6.50 28.60 8.71
N VAL A 15 -6.85 27.36 9.04
CA VAL A 15 -6.35 26.71 10.26
C VAL A 15 -4.83 26.52 10.18
N ALA A 16 -4.28 26.15 9.03
CA ALA A 16 -2.85 26.02 8.82
C ALA A 16 -2.12 27.36 9.04
N GLN A 17 -2.68 28.45 8.51
CA GLN A 17 -2.13 29.79 8.69
C GLN A 17 -2.16 30.24 10.15
N GLU A 18 -3.26 29.97 10.88
CA GLU A 18 -3.36 30.25 12.32
C GLU A 18 -2.26 29.51 13.11
N LEU A 19 -2.08 28.21 12.85
CA LEU A 19 -1.07 27.39 13.52
C LEU A 19 0.35 27.87 13.23
N LEU A 20 0.68 28.18 11.98
CA LEU A 20 1.99 28.73 11.63
C LEU A 20 2.24 30.09 12.27
N SER A 21 1.23 30.97 12.28
CA SER A 21 1.34 32.32 12.88
C SER A 21 1.50 32.30 14.39
N SER A 22 1.04 31.25 15.07
CA SER A 22 1.24 31.06 16.51
C SER A 22 2.69 30.76 16.90
N GLY A 23 3.53 30.33 15.93
CA GLY A 23 4.90 29.90 16.17
C GLY A 23 5.04 28.54 16.87
N GLN A 24 3.94 27.84 17.12
CA GLN A 24 3.95 26.54 17.80
C GLN A 24 4.39 25.39 16.90
N VAL A 25 4.24 25.55 15.58
CA VAL A 25 4.60 24.55 14.58
C VAL A 25 5.49 25.18 13.51
N ARG A 26 6.42 24.40 12.96
CA ARG A 26 7.30 24.79 11.85
C ARG A 26 6.65 24.62 10.50
N GLU A 27 5.82 23.61 10.39
CA GLU A 27 5.16 23.17 9.17
C GLU A 27 3.78 22.64 9.52
N VAL A 28 2.80 22.87 8.64
CA VAL A 28 1.47 22.28 8.72
C VAL A 28 1.22 21.50 7.45
N ARG A 29 0.77 20.28 7.60
CA ARG A 29 0.43 19.35 6.53
C ARG A 29 -1.05 19.02 6.56
N LEU A 30 -1.64 18.94 5.37
CA LEU A 30 -2.91 18.29 5.13
C LEU A 30 -2.63 16.87 4.70
N GLU A 31 -3.32 15.89 5.30
CA GLU A 31 -3.12 14.46 5.07
C GLU A 31 -4.43 13.78 4.64
N GLY A 32 -4.37 12.49 4.34
CA GLY A 32 -5.53 11.64 4.14
C GLY A 32 -6.32 11.92 2.86
N ALA A 33 -7.62 11.66 2.93
CA ALA A 33 -8.49 11.65 1.76
C ALA A 33 -8.64 13.04 1.10
N LEU A 34 -8.69 14.10 1.89
CA LEU A 34 -8.83 15.47 1.36
C LEU A 34 -7.59 15.88 0.58
N ALA A 35 -6.40 15.57 1.06
CA ALA A 35 -5.14 15.83 0.38
C ALA A 35 -5.05 15.09 -0.98
N CYS A 36 -5.68 13.93 -1.09
CA CYS A 36 -5.75 13.13 -2.31
C CYS A 36 -6.93 13.47 -3.24
N GLY A 37 -7.78 14.43 -2.89
CA GLY A 37 -8.95 14.81 -3.68
C GLY A 37 -10.14 13.86 -3.57
N PHE A 38 -10.15 12.93 -2.60
CA PHE A 38 -11.22 11.95 -2.39
C PHE A 38 -12.22 12.32 -1.29
N ALA A 39 -12.20 13.55 -0.79
CA ALA A 39 -13.11 13.99 0.25
C ALA A 39 -14.58 13.94 -0.20
N HIS A 40 -15.45 13.50 0.71
CA HIS A 40 -16.90 13.52 0.56
C HIS A 40 -17.56 14.53 1.54
N ALA A 41 -18.88 14.69 1.45
CA ALA A 41 -19.61 15.71 2.22
C ALA A 41 -19.46 15.60 3.75
N ALA A 42 -19.18 14.40 4.28
CA ALA A 42 -18.98 14.16 5.71
C ALA A 42 -17.50 13.88 6.08
N SER A 43 -16.56 14.16 5.18
CA SER A 43 -15.13 14.01 5.48
C SER A 43 -14.70 15.06 6.51
N ASP A 44 -13.86 14.65 7.45
CA ASP A 44 -13.06 15.50 8.31
C ASP A 44 -11.86 16.11 7.56
N ILE A 45 -11.14 16.94 8.26
CA ILE A 45 -9.90 17.56 7.80
C ILE A 45 -8.79 17.08 8.72
N ASP A 46 -7.85 16.31 8.20
CA ASP A 46 -6.70 15.81 8.94
C ASP A 46 -5.50 16.76 8.75
N LEU A 47 -5.11 17.49 9.80
CA LEU A 47 -3.95 18.36 9.81
C LEU A 47 -2.88 17.83 10.75
N ARG A 48 -1.62 17.85 10.30
CA ARG A 48 -0.46 17.50 11.11
C ARG A 48 0.50 18.67 11.23
N GLY A 49 0.78 19.09 12.47
CA GLY A 49 1.83 20.05 12.78
C GLY A 49 3.17 19.36 12.99
N ILE A 50 4.24 19.91 12.42
CA ILE A 50 5.62 19.49 12.70
C ILE A 50 6.21 20.43 13.74
N VAL A 51 6.69 19.86 14.87
CA VAL A 51 7.23 20.61 16.01
C VAL A 51 8.68 20.21 16.32
N ASP A 52 9.45 21.12 16.93
CA ASP A 52 10.85 20.85 17.26
C ASP A 52 11.05 20.12 18.60
N GLY A 53 10.03 20.06 19.42
CA GLY A 53 10.05 19.40 20.72
C GLY A 53 9.09 18.23 20.81
N ASP A 54 8.65 17.91 22.02
CA ASP A 54 7.63 16.93 22.26
C ASP A 54 6.30 17.40 21.67
N PRO A 55 5.64 16.56 20.86
CA PRO A 55 4.38 16.93 20.24
C PRO A 55 3.29 17.09 21.29
N PRO A 56 2.44 18.14 21.19
CA PRO A 56 1.28 18.28 22.04
C PRO A 56 0.29 17.12 21.78
N PRO A 57 -0.61 16.84 22.75
CA PRO A 57 -1.64 15.82 22.55
C PRO A 57 -2.55 16.17 21.38
N TRP A 58 -3.12 15.12 20.79
CA TRP A 58 -4.09 15.25 19.72
C TRP A 58 -5.32 16.08 20.14
N GLU A 59 -5.79 16.93 19.23
CA GLU A 59 -6.95 17.79 19.42
C GLU A 59 -7.93 17.62 18.25
N SER A 60 -9.22 17.67 18.53
CA SER A 60 -10.26 17.71 17.51
C SER A 60 -11.16 18.91 17.77
N ARG A 61 -11.39 19.75 16.78
CA ARG A 61 -12.26 20.92 16.88
C ARG A 61 -13.21 21.03 15.70
N VAL A 62 -14.31 21.77 15.89
CA VAL A 62 -15.26 22.04 14.81
C VAL A 62 -15.07 23.47 14.30
N VAL A 63 -14.80 23.62 13.02
CA VAL A 63 -14.63 24.91 12.33
C VAL A 63 -15.66 25.00 11.21
N ASN A 64 -16.59 25.97 11.31
CA ASN A 64 -17.68 26.14 10.34
C ASN A 64 -18.48 24.84 10.07
N GLY A 65 -18.75 24.07 11.13
CA GLY A 65 -19.50 22.82 11.04
C GLY A 65 -18.70 21.62 10.48
N VAL A 66 -17.41 21.78 10.22
CA VAL A 66 -16.51 20.71 9.76
C VAL A 66 -15.56 20.34 10.89
N ARG A 67 -15.41 19.02 11.14
CA ARG A 67 -14.42 18.51 12.09
C ARG A 67 -13.02 18.67 11.52
N VAL A 68 -12.13 19.23 12.32
CA VAL A 68 -10.69 19.37 12.02
C VAL A 68 -9.93 18.62 13.10
N ASP A 69 -9.23 17.60 12.69
CA ASP A 69 -8.39 16.76 13.55
C ASP A 69 -6.95 17.27 13.45
N LEU A 70 -6.41 17.72 14.59
CA LEU A 70 -5.08 18.31 14.70
C LEU A 70 -4.15 17.33 15.40
N GLN A 71 -3.21 16.78 14.67
CA GLN A 71 -2.15 15.93 15.19
C GLN A 71 -0.83 16.67 15.14
N ALA A 72 0.12 16.28 15.99
CA ALA A 72 1.47 16.80 15.94
C ALA A 72 2.48 15.66 15.94
N THR A 73 3.61 15.87 15.27
CA THR A 73 4.75 14.96 15.29
C THR A 73 6.04 15.76 15.41
N SER A 74 7.05 15.20 16.08
CA SER A 74 8.34 15.87 16.18
C SER A 74 9.08 15.86 14.82
N SER A 75 9.91 16.88 14.59
CA SER A 75 10.81 16.92 13.44
C SER A 75 11.69 15.67 13.37
N ARG A 76 12.11 15.14 14.51
CA ARG A 76 12.89 13.90 14.61
C ARG A 76 12.10 12.68 14.10
N SER A 77 10.88 12.46 14.62
CA SER A 77 10.04 11.31 14.21
C SER A 77 9.69 11.39 12.73
N ASN A 78 9.45 12.62 12.22
CA ASN A 78 9.21 12.84 10.81
C ASN A 78 10.44 12.45 9.95
N GLU A 79 11.66 12.81 10.37
CA GLU A 79 12.87 12.45 9.64
C GLU A 79 13.17 10.95 9.72
N GLU A 80 12.85 10.30 10.84
CA GLU A 80 12.93 8.83 10.96
C GLU A 80 12.01 8.12 9.94
N LEU A 81 10.76 8.59 9.75
CA LEU A 81 9.87 8.06 8.71
C LEU A 81 10.41 8.30 7.29
N ARG A 82 10.95 9.48 7.01
CA ARG A 82 11.57 9.76 5.71
C ARG A 82 12.81 8.89 5.48
N HIS A 83 13.59 8.64 6.51
CA HIS A 83 14.72 7.72 6.44
C HIS A 83 14.26 6.30 6.08
N LEU A 84 13.17 5.81 6.69
CA LEU A 84 12.59 4.51 6.33
C LEU A 84 12.24 4.45 4.83
N LEU A 85 11.63 5.50 4.27
CA LEU A 85 11.31 5.53 2.83
C LEU A 85 12.55 5.47 1.92
N ARG A 86 13.64 6.10 2.34
CA ARG A 86 14.89 6.17 1.55
C ARG A 86 15.74 4.91 1.63
N SER A 87 15.67 4.18 2.74
CA SER A 87 16.53 3.04 3.07
C SER A 87 15.80 1.70 3.07
N PHE A 88 14.57 1.65 2.56
CA PHE A 88 13.74 0.47 2.66
C PHE A 88 14.28 -0.72 1.85
N GLU A 89 14.49 -1.81 2.58
CA GLU A 89 14.74 -3.15 2.03
C GLU A 89 14.02 -4.19 2.89
N VAL A 90 13.32 -5.11 2.26
CA VAL A 90 12.76 -6.28 2.97
C VAL A 90 13.85 -7.35 3.08
N ARG A 91 14.21 -7.71 4.31
CA ARG A 91 15.22 -8.73 4.60
C ARG A 91 14.58 -9.92 5.29
N ARG A 92 14.84 -11.12 4.82
CA ARG A 92 14.31 -12.36 5.41
C ARG A 92 14.87 -12.64 6.80
N ASP A 93 16.10 -12.23 7.05
CA ASP A 93 16.83 -12.38 8.30
C ASP A 93 16.54 -11.28 9.33
N ASP A 94 15.81 -10.22 8.96
CA ASP A 94 15.48 -9.09 9.82
C ASP A 94 13.98 -8.83 9.91
N LEU A 95 13.27 -9.77 10.49
CA LEU A 95 11.83 -9.62 10.76
C LEU A 95 11.51 -8.47 11.73
N ALA A 96 12.47 -8.06 12.56
CA ALA A 96 12.27 -6.94 13.48
C ALA A 96 12.17 -5.61 12.72
N SER A 97 13.00 -5.38 11.71
CA SER A 97 12.88 -4.22 10.82
C SER A 97 11.58 -4.24 10.03
N PHE A 98 11.18 -5.38 9.49
CA PHE A 98 9.91 -5.53 8.78
C PHE A 98 8.70 -5.20 9.67
N ARG A 99 8.66 -5.73 10.90
CA ARG A 99 7.60 -5.43 11.87
C ARG A 99 7.56 -3.94 12.24
N ARG A 100 8.70 -3.30 12.38
CA ARG A 100 8.81 -1.86 12.67
C ARG A 100 8.23 -1.03 11.52
N VAL A 101 8.58 -1.36 10.29
CA VAL A 101 8.02 -0.72 9.10
C VAL A 101 6.51 -0.94 9.03
N ARG A 102 6.02 -2.15 9.25
CA ARG A 102 4.57 -2.43 9.33
C ARG A 102 3.86 -1.65 10.44
N ALA A 103 4.49 -1.50 11.59
CA ALA A 103 3.93 -0.67 12.67
C ALA A 103 3.83 0.82 12.29
N SER A 104 4.70 1.29 11.38
CA SER A 104 4.69 2.67 10.87
C SER A 104 3.80 2.88 9.63
N MET A 105 3.03 1.86 9.21
CA MET A 105 2.20 1.89 7.99
C MET A 105 1.30 3.11 7.90
N HIS A 106 0.58 3.39 8.98
CA HIS A 106 -0.37 4.49 9.02
C HIS A 106 0.36 5.83 8.82
N ASP A 107 1.44 6.05 9.56
CA ASP A 107 2.21 7.29 9.48
C ASP A 107 2.90 7.46 8.12
N LEU A 108 3.40 6.37 7.53
CA LEU A 108 3.97 6.38 6.17
C LEU A 108 2.91 6.69 5.11
N MET A 109 1.70 6.17 5.26
CA MET A 109 0.58 6.49 4.38
C MET A 109 0.17 7.96 4.56
N CYS A 110 0.08 8.47 5.79
CA CYS A 110 -0.17 9.88 6.07
C CYS A 110 0.90 10.76 5.41
N LEU A 111 2.18 10.44 5.61
CA LEU A 111 3.29 11.15 4.98
C LEU A 111 3.24 11.09 3.44
N ARG A 112 2.87 9.94 2.86
CA ARG A 112 2.71 9.77 1.41
C ARG A 112 1.62 10.67 0.82
N THR A 113 0.55 10.89 1.56
CA THR A 113 -0.57 11.74 1.12
C THR A 113 -0.37 13.21 1.44
N ALA A 114 0.59 13.52 2.32
CA ALA A 114 0.78 14.85 2.86
C ALA A 114 1.09 15.90 1.80
N VAL A 115 0.41 17.04 1.93
CA VAL A 115 0.76 18.29 1.28
C VAL A 115 1.02 19.36 2.35
N SER A 116 2.14 20.05 2.25
CA SER A 116 2.55 21.11 3.17
C SER A 116 1.96 22.45 2.74
N TYR A 117 1.55 23.26 3.71
CA TYR A 117 1.00 24.59 3.49
C TYR A 117 2.11 25.66 3.52
N ASP A 118 2.18 26.48 2.49
CA ASP A 118 3.03 27.67 2.43
C ASP A 118 2.26 28.91 1.92
N THR A 119 2.95 30.01 1.69
CA THR A 119 2.36 31.27 1.19
C THR A 119 1.69 31.14 -0.17
N ASP A 120 2.11 30.15 -0.97
CA ASP A 120 1.60 29.90 -2.32
C ASP A 120 0.53 28.78 -2.34
N GLY A 121 0.25 28.17 -1.19
CA GLY A 121 -0.77 27.13 -1.00
C GLY A 121 -0.20 25.77 -0.61
N TRP A 122 -0.84 24.67 -1.08
CA TRP A 122 -0.51 23.31 -0.72
C TRP A 122 0.48 22.68 -1.69
N ARG A 123 1.59 22.11 -1.19
CA ARG A 123 2.62 21.45 -2.00
C ARG A 123 2.96 20.06 -1.51
N PRO A 124 3.26 19.09 -2.40
CA PRO A 124 3.71 17.76 -2.00
C PRO A 124 4.93 17.80 -1.07
N VAL A 125 4.92 16.94 -0.05
CA VAL A 125 5.99 16.86 0.95
C VAL A 125 7.14 15.96 0.50
N LEU A 126 6.81 14.83 -0.14
CA LEU A 126 7.78 13.83 -0.54
C LEU A 126 8.41 14.13 -1.90
N ASP A 127 9.72 13.90 -1.98
CA ASP A 127 10.44 13.91 -3.26
C ASP A 127 10.21 12.61 -4.05
N THR A 128 10.71 12.58 -5.28
CA THR A 128 10.55 11.42 -6.20
C THR A 128 11.16 10.15 -5.63
N LYS A 129 12.30 10.24 -4.93
CA LYS A 129 12.97 9.06 -4.35
C LYS A 129 12.16 8.50 -3.17
N GLU A 130 11.60 9.36 -2.34
CA GLU A 130 10.74 8.98 -1.22
C GLU A 130 9.41 8.40 -1.70
N LEU A 131 8.84 8.96 -2.77
CA LEU A 131 7.63 8.42 -3.41
C LEU A 131 7.88 7.01 -3.96
N GLU A 132 9.02 6.78 -4.61
CA GLU A 132 9.39 5.45 -5.10
C GLU A 132 9.70 4.48 -3.94
N GLY A 133 10.32 4.96 -2.86
CA GLY A 133 10.52 4.19 -1.63
C GLY A 133 9.20 3.72 -1.03
N TYR A 134 8.21 4.62 -0.91
CA TYR A 134 6.87 4.27 -0.46
C TYR A 134 6.20 3.24 -1.39
N ARG A 135 6.30 3.43 -2.70
CA ARG A 135 5.72 2.53 -3.70
C ARG A 135 6.23 1.10 -3.53
N ARG A 136 7.56 0.93 -3.49
CA ARG A 136 8.21 -0.37 -3.29
C ARG A 136 7.78 -1.02 -1.99
N TRP A 137 7.77 -0.22 -0.94
CA TRP A 137 7.37 -0.70 0.35
C TRP A 137 5.89 -1.14 0.39
N ALA A 138 4.97 -0.33 -0.12
CA ALA A 138 3.55 -0.66 -0.16
C ALA A 138 3.27 -1.92 -1.00
N VAL A 139 3.99 -2.11 -2.11
CA VAL A 139 3.88 -3.32 -2.94
C VAL A 139 4.42 -4.54 -2.20
N ALA A 140 5.58 -4.44 -1.55
CA ALA A 140 6.14 -5.55 -0.77
C ALA A 140 5.23 -5.96 0.39
N ASP A 141 4.67 -5.00 1.14
CA ASP A 141 3.73 -5.27 2.23
C ASP A 141 2.45 -5.95 1.73
N GLN A 142 1.85 -5.44 0.66
CA GLN A 142 0.65 -6.04 0.09
C GLN A 142 0.91 -7.43 -0.51
N ALA A 143 2.10 -7.68 -1.04
CA ALA A 143 2.51 -9.00 -1.52
C ALA A 143 2.64 -10.00 -0.34
N GLU A 144 3.21 -9.58 0.80
CA GLU A 144 3.27 -10.40 2.03
C GLU A 144 1.87 -10.68 2.60
N VAL A 145 0.99 -9.68 2.63
CA VAL A 145 -0.40 -9.88 3.05
C VAL A 145 -1.12 -10.85 2.12
N ALA A 146 -0.92 -10.72 0.80
CA ALA A 146 -1.50 -11.63 -0.18
C ALA A 146 -1.02 -13.07 0.02
N ALA A 147 0.27 -13.27 0.33
CA ALA A 147 0.83 -14.59 0.60
C ALA A 147 0.22 -15.23 1.85
N SER A 148 0.07 -14.47 2.94
CA SER A 148 -0.58 -14.95 4.16
C SER A 148 -2.06 -15.30 3.94
N LEU A 149 -2.81 -14.44 3.22
CA LEU A 149 -4.21 -14.70 2.89
C LEU A 149 -4.38 -15.91 1.95
N ALA A 150 -3.43 -16.11 1.04
CA ALA A 150 -3.43 -17.28 0.16
C ALA A 150 -3.21 -18.59 0.93
N GLU A 151 -2.33 -18.56 1.92
CA GLU A 151 -2.08 -19.67 2.83
C GLU A 151 -3.33 -20.03 3.64
N ASP A 152 -3.93 -19.03 4.29
CA ASP A 152 -5.20 -19.21 5.03
C ASP A 152 -6.29 -19.78 4.10
N LEU A 153 -6.44 -19.22 2.90
CA LEU A 153 -7.46 -19.64 1.95
C LEU A 153 -7.26 -21.08 1.49
N THR A 154 -6.00 -21.48 1.26
CA THR A 154 -5.65 -22.83 0.90
C THR A 154 -6.09 -23.83 2.00
N GLY A 155 -5.69 -23.60 3.24
CA GLY A 155 -6.06 -24.48 4.35
C GLY A 155 -7.57 -24.55 4.57
N LEU A 156 -8.26 -23.41 4.50
CA LEU A 156 -9.74 -23.38 4.67
C LEU A 156 -10.47 -24.15 3.57
N VAL A 157 -9.97 -24.10 2.32
CA VAL A 157 -10.54 -24.85 1.20
C VAL A 157 -10.27 -26.35 1.36
N GLU A 158 -9.06 -26.75 1.74
CA GLU A 158 -8.67 -28.14 2.00
C GLU A 158 -9.51 -28.75 3.14
N ASP A 159 -9.81 -27.97 4.19
CA ASP A 159 -10.65 -28.38 5.32
C ASP A 159 -12.17 -28.30 5.04
N GLY A 160 -12.58 -27.83 3.85
CA GLY A 160 -14.00 -27.71 3.47
C GLY A 160 -14.74 -26.58 4.22
N LEU A 161 -14.05 -25.60 4.77
CA LEU A 161 -14.60 -24.49 5.56
C LEU A 161 -15.03 -23.34 4.65
N ALA A 162 -16.15 -23.50 3.94
CA ALA A 162 -16.61 -22.60 2.88
C ALA A 162 -16.87 -21.15 3.34
N GLU A 163 -17.52 -20.94 4.49
CA GLU A 163 -17.86 -19.59 4.98
C GLU A 163 -16.60 -18.77 5.36
N PRO A 164 -15.66 -19.29 6.19
CA PRO A 164 -14.39 -18.61 6.43
C PRO A 164 -13.57 -18.39 5.15
N ALA A 165 -13.52 -19.39 4.25
CA ALA A 165 -12.84 -19.26 2.95
C ALA A 165 -13.38 -18.09 2.13
N HIS A 166 -14.71 -17.89 2.11
CA HIS A 166 -15.33 -16.76 1.43
C HIS A 166 -14.88 -15.39 2.01
N VAL A 167 -14.75 -15.30 3.33
CA VAL A 167 -14.27 -14.06 3.99
C VAL A 167 -12.81 -13.77 3.61
N VAL A 168 -11.94 -14.79 3.65
CA VAL A 168 -10.53 -14.64 3.27
C VAL A 168 -10.38 -14.31 1.79
N CYS A 169 -11.16 -14.94 0.93
CA CYS A 169 -11.21 -14.65 -0.50
C CYS A 169 -11.50 -13.17 -0.77
N ARG A 170 -12.50 -12.58 -0.09
CA ARG A 170 -12.81 -11.15 -0.21
C ARG A 170 -11.68 -10.24 0.27
N LYS A 171 -11.01 -10.60 1.35
CA LYS A 171 -9.82 -9.87 1.84
C LYS A 171 -8.68 -9.94 0.82
N LEU A 172 -8.44 -11.11 0.25
CA LEU A 172 -7.43 -11.29 -0.79
C LEU A 172 -7.72 -10.45 -2.03
N GLU A 173 -8.96 -10.43 -2.51
CA GLU A 173 -9.37 -9.57 -3.61
C GLU A 173 -9.12 -8.08 -3.32
N THR A 174 -9.41 -7.64 -2.10
CA THR A 174 -9.17 -6.27 -1.63
C THR A 174 -7.68 -5.96 -1.60
N CYS A 175 -6.88 -6.88 -1.06
CA CYS A 175 -5.42 -6.79 -1.01
C CYS A 175 -4.81 -6.68 -2.42
N ILE A 176 -5.23 -7.52 -3.36
CA ILE A 176 -4.75 -7.49 -4.75
C ILE A 176 -5.14 -6.18 -5.48
N THR A 177 -6.29 -5.61 -5.13
CA THR A 177 -6.68 -4.30 -5.66
C THR A 177 -5.78 -3.19 -5.09
N ALA A 178 -5.50 -3.22 -3.79
CA ALA A 178 -4.59 -2.29 -3.12
C ALA A 178 -3.16 -2.39 -3.69
N LEU A 179 -2.67 -3.62 -3.90
CA LEU A 179 -1.41 -3.92 -4.55
C LEU A 179 -1.31 -3.26 -5.94
N GLY A 180 -2.34 -3.40 -6.76
CA GLY A 180 -2.40 -2.77 -8.08
C GLY A 180 -2.37 -1.24 -8.02
N CYS A 181 -3.07 -0.63 -7.05
CA CYS A 181 -3.02 0.81 -6.83
C CYS A 181 -1.61 1.25 -6.41
N ALA A 182 -0.98 0.54 -5.47
CA ALA A 182 0.37 0.83 -5.00
C ALA A 182 1.40 0.70 -6.13
N ALA A 183 1.33 -0.35 -6.95
CA ALA A 183 2.20 -0.55 -8.11
C ALA A 183 2.12 0.59 -9.14
N ASN A 184 0.96 1.23 -9.25
CA ASN A 184 0.76 2.42 -10.09
C ASN A 184 1.06 3.75 -9.35
N GLY A 185 1.71 3.69 -8.20
CA GLY A 185 2.17 4.87 -7.44
C GLY A 185 1.10 5.56 -6.60
N TYR A 186 -0.07 4.96 -6.41
CA TYR A 186 -1.15 5.53 -5.58
C TYR A 186 -1.05 5.08 -4.12
N PRO A 187 -1.40 5.93 -3.15
CA PRO A 187 -1.43 5.55 -1.75
C PRO A 187 -2.57 4.58 -1.45
N VAL A 188 -2.37 3.67 -0.50
CA VAL A 188 -3.41 2.78 -0.01
C VAL A 188 -4.18 3.46 1.12
N LEU A 189 -5.18 4.26 0.78
CA LEU A 189 -5.99 5.09 1.69
C LEU A 189 -7.03 4.32 2.55
N GLY A 190 -7.01 3.00 2.50
CA GLY A 190 -8.03 2.15 3.14
C GLY A 190 -9.12 1.69 2.18
N GLU A 191 -9.82 0.64 2.60
CA GLU A 191 -10.70 -0.17 1.73
C GLU A 191 -11.83 0.62 1.08
N LYS A 192 -12.43 1.59 1.79
CA LYS A 192 -13.54 2.42 1.27
C LYS A 192 -13.16 3.23 0.02
N TRP A 193 -11.89 3.55 -0.15
CA TRP A 193 -11.39 4.35 -1.26
C TRP A 193 -10.88 3.53 -2.44
N LEU A 194 -10.63 2.24 -2.24
CA LEU A 194 -10.06 1.35 -3.28
C LEU A 194 -10.84 1.35 -4.60
N PRO A 195 -12.18 1.37 -4.64
CA PRO A 195 -12.89 1.41 -5.91
C PRO A 195 -12.61 2.68 -6.74
N LEU A 196 -12.46 3.82 -6.07
CA LEU A 196 -12.12 5.09 -6.73
C LEU A 196 -10.64 5.13 -7.11
N LEU A 197 -9.75 4.72 -6.22
CA LEU A 197 -8.31 4.63 -6.47
C LEU A 197 -8.01 3.70 -7.64
N ALA A 198 -8.59 2.51 -7.68
CA ALA A 198 -8.39 1.56 -8.76
C ALA A 198 -8.82 2.13 -10.13
N LYS A 199 -9.92 2.88 -10.17
CA LYS A 199 -10.38 3.57 -11.38
C LYS A 199 -9.39 4.64 -11.84
N VAL A 200 -8.91 5.48 -10.92
CA VAL A 200 -7.96 6.57 -11.22
C VAL A 200 -6.59 6.02 -11.59
N ALA A 201 -6.13 4.99 -10.89
CA ALA A 201 -4.86 4.33 -11.13
C ALA A 201 -4.83 3.51 -12.43
N GLY A 202 -5.96 3.32 -13.10
CA GLY A 202 -6.05 2.38 -14.21
C GLY A 202 -5.73 0.93 -13.81
N ALA A 203 -5.86 0.63 -12.50
CA ALA A 203 -5.64 -0.69 -11.99
C ALA A 203 -6.68 -1.67 -12.58
N LEU A 204 -6.25 -2.91 -12.79
CA LEU A 204 -7.16 -3.94 -13.28
C LEU A 204 -8.36 -4.08 -12.35
N PRO A 205 -9.56 -4.37 -12.88
CA PRO A 205 -10.75 -4.61 -12.07
C PRO A 205 -10.46 -5.64 -10.98
N ARG A 206 -11.21 -5.54 -9.87
CA ARG A 206 -11.12 -6.50 -8.76
C ARG A 206 -11.22 -7.93 -9.32
N PRO A 207 -10.28 -8.83 -9.00
CA PRO A 207 -10.39 -10.20 -9.44
C PRO A 207 -11.61 -10.83 -8.78
N SER A 208 -12.45 -11.50 -9.55
CA SER A 208 -13.45 -12.41 -8.97
C SER A 208 -12.73 -13.71 -8.68
N ILE A 209 -12.36 -13.91 -7.43
CA ILE A 209 -11.87 -15.21 -6.96
C ILE A 209 -13.11 -16.01 -6.63
N GLY A 210 -13.52 -16.89 -7.55
CA GLY A 210 -14.66 -17.79 -7.30
C GLY A 210 -14.38 -18.64 -6.05
N THR A 211 -15.43 -19.03 -5.34
CA THR A 211 -15.33 -20.01 -4.26
C THR A 211 -14.73 -21.29 -4.84
N ALA A 212 -13.50 -21.56 -4.47
CA ALA A 212 -12.64 -22.58 -5.03
C ALA A 212 -13.29 -23.97 -5.02
N GLN A 213 -13.34 -24.58 -6.17
CA GLN A 213 -13.26 -26.04 -6.22
C GLN A 213 -11.79 -26.40 -6.10
N ALA A 214 -11.43 -27.11 -5.04
CA ALA A 214 -10.05 -27.45 -4.69
C ALA A 214 -9.29 -28.25 -5.77
N GLU A 215 -10.00 -28.76 -6.75
CA GLU A 215 -9.45 -29.68 -7.76
C GLU A 215 -8.59 -28.98 -8.82
N THR A 216 -8.77 -27.67 -9.05
CA THR A 216 -7.94 -26.93 -10.00
C THR A 216 -7.59 -25.55 -9.43
N TRP A 217 -6.31 -25.30 -9.18
CA TRP A 217 -5.81 -24.00 -8.71
C TRP A 217 -5.84 -22.90 -9.78
N GLU A 218 -6.53 -23.11 -10.88
CA GLU A 218 -6.65 -22.13 -11.96
C GLU A 218 -7.28 -20.81 -11.52
N TRP A 219 -8.21 -20.87 -10.55
CA TRP A 219 -8.82 -19.69 -9.94
C TRP A 219 -7.80 -18.79 -9.21
N PHE A 220 -6.63 -19.32 -8.81
CA PHE A 220 -5.58 -18.57 -8.13
C PHE A 220 -4.60 -17.88 -9.10
N ARG A 221 -4.53 -18.31 -10.35
CA ARG A 221 -3.65 -17.73 -11.38
C ARG A 221 -3.78 -16.21 -11.52
N PRO A 222 -4.99 -15.58 -11.48
CA PRO A 222 -5.11 -14.14 -11.51
C PRO A 222 -4.40 -13.44 -10.36
N VAL A 223 -4.37 -14.03 -9.16
CA VAL A 223 -3.64 -13.52 -8.00
C VAL A 223 -2.14 -13.59 -8.25
N GLN A 224 -1.63 -14.77 -8.62
CA GLN A 224 -0.21 -15.00 -8.94
C GLN A 224 0.29 -14.02 -10.00
N ARG A 225 -0.44 -13.88 -11.10
CA ARG A 225 -0.12 -12.96 -12.19
C ARG A 225 -0.04 -11.50 -11.73
N ARG A 226 -1.01 -11.05 -10.92
CA ARG A 226 -1.05 -9.65 -10.46
C ARG A 226 0.04 -9.33 -9.46
N VAL A 227 0.31 -10.22 -8.51
CA VAL A 227 1.41 -10.07 -7.57
C VAL A 227 2.74 -10.03 -8.31
N THR A 228 2.95 -10.96 -9.25
CA THR A 228 4.19 -10.99 -10.04
C THR A 228 4.40 -9.70 -10.85
N ARG A 229 3.37 -9.22 -11.52
CA ARG A 229 3.45 -7.96 -12.29
C ARG A 229 3.75 -6.76 -11.41
N ALA A 230 3.02 -6.60 -10.30
CA ALA A 230 3.22 -5.48 -9.38
C ALA A 230 4.65 -5.44 -8.80
N LEU A 231 5.20 -6.60 -8.48
CA LEU A 231 6.58 -6.71 -8.01
C LEU A 231 7.58 -6.38 -9.14
N LEU A 232 7.37 -6.88 -10.36
CA LEU A 232 8.23 -6.58 -11.51
C LEU A 232 8.15 -5.10 -11.93
N ASP A 233 7.00 -4.44 -11.76
CA ASP A 233 6.86 -3.01 -12.02
C ASP A 233 7.69 -2.17 -11.03
N CYS A 234 7.88 -2.65 -9.80
CA CYS A 234 8.72 -1.99 -8.78
C CYS A 234 10.20 -2.38 -8.85
N TRP A 235 10.49 -3.59 -9.27
CA TRP A 235 11.85 -4.13 -9.43
C TRP A 235 11.98 -4.80 -10.81
N PRO A 236 12.15 -4.01 -11.87
CA PRO A 236 12.27 -4.55 -13.21
C PRO A 236 13.43 -5.54 -13.33
N VAL A 237 13.19 -6.59 -14.07
CA VAL A 237 14.18 -7.64 -14.40
C VAL A 237 14.42 -7.61 -15.88
N ASP A 238 15.67 -7.38 -16.28
CA ASP A 238 16.13 -7.46 -17.66
C ASP A 238 17.04 -8.70 -17.79
N ASP A 239 16.40 -9.87 -17.88
CA ASP A 239 17.07 -11.14 -18.02
C ASP A 239 16.75 -11.74 -19.41
N PRO A 240 17.75 -12.04 -20.23
CA PRO A 240 17.54 -12.60 -21.56
C PRO A 240 17.00 -14.04 -21.52
N VAL A 241 17.21 -14.74 -20.41
CA VAL A 241 16.81 -16.15 -20.25
C VAL A 241 15.48 -16.21 -19.49
N ARG A 242 14.45 -16.72 -20.14
CA ARG A 242 13.11 -16.92 -19.56
C ARG A 242 12.84 -18.40 -19.40
N GLU A 243 13.30 -18.97 -18.31
CA GLU A 243 13.07 -20.37 -17.98
C GLU A 243 12.04 -20.48 -16.85
N PRO A 244 11.07 -21.39 -16.94
CA PRO A 244 10.19 -21.63 -15.81
C PRO A 244 11.00 -22.16 -14.60
N PRO A 245 10.62 -21.79 -13.37
CA PRO A 245 11.24 -22.38 -12.19
C PRO A 245 10.99 -23.89 -12.18
N ALA A 246 11.87 -24.63 -11.51
CA ALA A 246 11.78 -26.08 -11.40
C ALA A 246 10.60 -26.54 -10.48
N LEU A 247 9.48 -25.86 -10.54
CA LEU A 247 8.21 -26.25 -9.96
C LEU A 247 7.42 -26.98 -11.04
N GLY A 248 7.05 -28.22 -10.79
CA GLY A 248 6.38 -29.07 -11.78
C GLY A 248 5.07 -28.52 -12.34
N SER A 249 4.33 -27.74 -11.57
CA SER A 249 3.10 -27.02 -11.95
C SER A 249 2.96 -25.76 -11.12
N PRO A 250 2.40 -24.65 -11.66
CA PRO A 250 2.08 -23.46 -10.87
C PRO A 250 0.87 -23.69 -9.96
N ASP A 251 0.87 -24.82 -9.25
CA ASP A 251 -0.17 -25.18 -8.34
C ASP A 251 -0.16 -24.30 -7.06
N ALA A 252 -1.18 -24.38 -6.41
CA ALA A 252 -1.58 -23.96 -5.09
C ALA A 252 -0.65 -23.05 -4.29
N GLY A 253 -0.99 -21.77 -4.30
CA GLY A 253 -0.52 -20.85 -3.26
C GLY A 253 0.90 -20.33 -3.41
N TRP A 254 1.65 -20.69 -4.45
CA TRP A 254 2.94 -20.09 -4.72
C TRP A 254 2.80 -18.63 -5.17
N LEU A 255 3.41 -17.71 -4.42
CA LEU A 255 3.47 -16.29 -4.75
C LEU A 255 4.92 -15.79 -4.76
N PRO A 256 5.27 -14.90 -5.70
CA PRO A 256 6.59 -14.30 -5.71
C PRO A 256 6.73 -13.30 -4.57
N GLN A 257 7.96 -13.20 -4.07
CA GLN A 257 8.40 -12.22 -3.07
C GLN A 257 9.75 -11.64 -3.47
N ARG A 258 9.96 -10.36 -3.14
CA ARG A 258 11.23 -9.67 -3.34
C ARG A 258 11.85 -9.34 -1.99
N TYR A 259 13.01 -9.94 -1.72
CA TYR A 259 13.84 -9.62 -0.56
C TYR A 259 15.16 -8.98 -1.00
N ALA A 260 15.90 -8.38 -0.07
CA ALA A 260 17.20 -7.78 -0.35
C ALA A 260 18.17 -8.76 -1.01
N ASP A 261 18.13 -10.02 -0.62
CA ASP A 261 18.97 -11.11 -1.12
C ASP A 261 18.48 -11.80 -2.41
N GLY A 262 17.35 -11.39 -2.97
CA GLY A 262 16.89 -11.92 -4.26
C GLY A 262 15.40 -12.11 -4.40
N TRP A 263 15.04 -12.87 -5.41
CA TRP A 263 13.68 -13.28 -5.72
C TRP A 263 13.39 -14.67 -5.15
N PHE A 264 12.18 -14.87 -4.66
CA PHE A 264 11.72 -16.13 -4.14
C PHE A 264 10.28 -16.39 -4.58
N LEU A 265 9.95 -17.66 -4.79
CA LEU A 265 8.57 -18.12 -4.75
C LEU A 265 8.30 -18.66 -3.35
N ARG A 266 7.27 -18.16 -2.70
CA ARG A 266 6.88 -18.52 -1.35
C ARG A 266 5.57 -19.30 -1.36
N ARG A 267 5.52 -20.36 -0.53
CA ARG A 267 4.31 -21.09 -0.15
C ARG A 267 4.41 -21.48 1.32
N GLY A 268 3.61 -20.86 2.17
CA GLY A 268 3.77 -21.00 3.62
C GLY A 268 5.19 -20.61 4.05
N ASP A 269 5.84 -21.50 4.78
CA ASP A 269 7.22 -21.31 5.26
C ASP A 269 8.28 -21.69 4.21
N ILE A 270 7.88 -22.22 3.06
CA ILE A 270 8.80 -22.63 2.01
C ILE A 270 9.16 -21.43 1.15
N HIS A 271 10.44 -21.14 1.02
CA HIS A 271 11.00 -20.12 0.16
C HIS A 271 11.92 -20.75 -0.88
N LEU A 272 11.47 -20.82 -2.12
CA LEU A 272 12.27 -21.30 -3.24
C LEU A 272 12.98 -20.11 -3.91
N PRO A 273 14.32 -20.03 -3.88
CA PRO A 273 15.04 -18.99 -4.57
C PRO A 273 14.87 -19.14 -6.08
N VAL A 274 14.67 -18.02 -6.78
CA VAL A 274 14.52 -17.98 -8.24
C VAL A 274 15.35 -16.85 -8.83
N THR A 275 15.81 -17.01 -10.06
CA THR A 275 16.45 -15.95 -10.83
C THR A 275 15.40 -14.99 -11.41
N GLY A 276 15.85 -13.83 -11.91
CA GLY A 276 14.96 -12.91 -12.65
C GLY A 276 14.35 -13.57 -13.88
N GLY A 277 15.13 -14.35 -14.61
CA GLY A 277 14.66 -15.11 -15.77
C GLY A 277 13.61 -16.16 -15.43
N GLN A 278 13.80 -16.86 -14.31
CA GLN A 278 12.81 -17.81 -13.79
C GLN A 278 11.52 -17.11 -13.32
N LEU A 279 11.62 -15.90 -12.76
CA LEU A 279 10.44 -15.12 -12.41
C LEU A 279 9.64 -14.67 -13.65
N LEU A 280 10.34 -14.29 -14.73
CA LEU A 280 9.69 -13.96 -16.01
C LEU A 280 9.06 -15.21 -16.66
N GLY A 281 9.72 -16.38 -16.56
CA GLY A 281 9.18 -17.67 -16.95
C GLY A 281 7.92 -18.03 -16.14
N TRP A 282 7.96 -17.83 -14.82
CA TRP A 282 6.82 -17.96 -13.93
C TRP A 282 5.64 -17.09 -14.35
N LEU A 283 5.89 -15.79 -14.64
CA LEU A 283 4.84 -14.88 -15.12
C LEU A 283 4.19 -15.40 -16.42
N SER A 284 4.97 -15.97 -17.31
CA SER A 284 4.45 -16.57 -18.54
C SER A 284 3.53 -17.76 -18.25
N LEU A 285 3.92 -18.65 -17.32
CA LEU A 285 3.10 -19.80 -16.91
C LEU A 285 1.76 -19.39 -16.30
N VAL A 286 1.76 -18.41 -15.39
CA VAL A 286 0.52 -17.96 -14.70
C VAL A 286 -0.32 -17.01 -15.58
N SER A 287 0.19 -16.62 -16.75
CA SER A 287 -0.50 -15.74 -17.71
C SER A 287 -1.15 -16.50 -18.86
N THR A 288 -0.78 -17.77 -19.10
CA THR A 288 -1.47 -18.61 -20.07
C THR A 288 -2.87 -18.88 -19.54
N ASP A 289 -3.88 -18.27 -20.16
CA ASP A 289 -5.27 -18.67 -19.99
C ASP A 289 -5.33 -20.14 -20.43
N GLY A 290 -5.91 -21.00 -19.58
CA GLY A 290 -6.06 -22.42 -19.93
C GLY A 290 -6.70 -22.56 -21.31
N ALA A 291 -5.98 -23.20 -22.19
CA ALA A 291 -6.41 -23.50 -23.56
C ALA A 291 -7.57 -24.50 -23.54
#